data_3c599e5a842fdfa68c8b3b158f496c28
#
_entry.id   3c599e5a842fdfa68c8b3b158f496c28
#
_cell.length_a   1.000
_cell.length_b   1.000
_cell.length_c   1.000
_cell.angle_alpha   90.00
_cell.angle_beta   90.00
_cell.angle_gamma   90.00
#
_symmetry.space_group_name_H-M   'P 1'
#
loop_
_entity.id
_entity.type
_entity.pdbx_description
1 polymer ?
#
loop_
_entity_poly.entity_id
_entity_poly.type
_entity_poly.pdbx_seq_one_letter_code
_entity_poly.pdbx_strand_id
1 'polypeptide(L)'
;MPIFIESESSKIGYLKIPPALWKKMKSSPHFELSSNNISRAKFLSTQYPELYKDTNKLLEKIELLKEFHKNETIIGWKNLIEKKDFFTLSKQLIEMHYDPKYKNSNNYTEKSKIQKIHLDPNIKNNVSELANLILEISN
;
A
#
# COMPACT_ATOMS: atom_id res chain seq x y z
N MET A 1 7.72 -4.52 -26.09
CA MET A 1 6.64 -4.73 -25.13
C MET A 1 7.13 -4.20 -23.77
N PRO A 2 6.46 -3.26 -23.13
CA PRO A 2 6.88 -2.73 -21.83
C PRO A 2 6.74 -3.79 -20.73
N ILE A 3 7.62 -3.74 -19.73
CA ILE A 3 7.55 -4.58 -18.54
C ILE A 3 7.20 -3.68 -17.36
N PHE A 4 6.12 -3.98 -16.65
CA PHE A 4 5.69 -3.27 -15.46
C PHE A 4 6.21 -3.98 -14.21
N ILE A 5 6.81 -3.22 -13.30
CA ILE A 5 7.40 -3.73 -12.07
C ILE A 5 6.97 -2.81 -10.92
N GLU A 6 6.52 -3.39 -9.82
CA GLU A 6 6.27 -2.66 -8.58
C GLU A 6 7.59 -2.15 -7.99
N SER A 7 7.63 -0.88 -7.59
CA SER A 7 8.86 -0.21 -7.15
C SER A 7 8.87 0.16 -5.67
N GLU A 8 8.09 -0.51 -4.84
CA GLU A 8 7.97 -0.20 -3.41
C GLU A 8 9.29 -0.39 -2.65
N SER A 9 9.99 -1.50 -2.90
CA SER A 9 11.21 -1.83 -2.17
C SER A 9 12.24 -2.55 -3.04
N SER A 10 13.52 -2.28 -2.79
CA SER A 10 14.63 -3.08 -3.35
C SER A 10 14.76 -4.46 -2.69
N LYS A 11 13.97 -4.75 -1.64
CA LYS A 11 14.03 -5.99 -0.88
C LYS A 11 12.72 -6.77 -1.04
N ILE A 12 12.83 -8.04 -1.44
CA ILE A 12 11.73 -8.98 -1.60
C ILE A 12 11.96 -10.15 -0.65
N GLY A 13 11.39 -10.09 0.55
CA GLY A 13 11.68 -11.07 1.59
C GLY A 13 13.17 -11.05 1.97
N TYR A 14 13.86 -12.17 1.77
CA TYR A 14 15.32 -12.28 2.01
C TYR A 14 16.18 -11.90 0.80
N LEU A 15 15.58 -11.68 -0.34
CA LEU A 15 16.26 -11.33 -1.59
C LEU A 15 16.35 -9.82 -1.75
N LYS A 16 17.37 -9.39 -2.50
CA LYS A 16 17.52 -7.99 -2.91
C LYS A 16 17.59 -7.89 -4.43
N ILE A 17 16.91 -6.90 -4.98
CA ILE A 17 17.03 -6.56 -6.39
C ILE A 17 18.48 -6.11 -6.66
N PRO A 18 19.16 -6.63 -7.71
CA PRO A 18 20.50 -6.19 -8.05
C PRO A 18 20.59 -4.66 -8.18
N PRO A 19 21.65 -4.02 -7.64
CA PRO A 19 21.75 -2.56 -7.60
C PRO A 19 21.60 -1.88 -8.98
N ALA A 20 22.15 -2.49 -10.03
CA ALA A 20 22.04 -1.96 -11.40
C ALA A 20 20.58 -1.96 -11.90
N LEU A 21 19.84 -3.04 -11.65
CA LEU A 21 18.42 -3.14 -11.99
C LEU A 21 17.59 -2.14 -11.17
N TRP A 22 17.83 -2.06 -9.86
CA TRP A 22 17.15 -1.10 -8.99
C TRP A 22 17.37 0.35 -9.43
N LYS A 23 18.61 0.69 -9.80
CA LYS A 23 18.94 2.02 -10.37
C LYS A 23 18.17 2.30 -11.65
N LYS A 24 18.08 1.29 -12.55
CA LYS A 24 17.31 1.41 -13.79
C LYS A 24 15.83 1.60 -13.52
N MET A 25 15.25 0.82 -12.60
CA MET A 25 13.85 0.97 -12.17
C MET A 25 13.57 2.39 -11.68
N LYS A 26 14.41 2.94 -10.78
CA LYS A 26 14.24 4.29 -10.24
C LYS A 26 14.35 5.42 -11.28
N SER A 27 15.03 5.19 -12.38
CA SER A 27 15.17 6.18 -13.48
C SER A 27 14.17 5.98 -14.62
N SER A 28 13.35 4.93 -14.58
CA SER A 28 12.31 4.65 -15.57
C SER A 28 11.07 5.51 -15.32
N PRO A 29 10.15 5.65 -16.29
CA PRO A 29 8.85 6.27 -16.06
C PRO A 29 8.08 5.54 -14.96
N HIS A 30 7.35 6.29 -14.13
CA HIS A 30 6.57 5.76 -13.01
C HIS A 30 5.12 6.16 -13.11
N PHE A 31 4.24 5.21 -12.75
CA PHE A 31 2.83 5.47 -12.50
C PHE A 31 2.60 5.44 -10.99
N GLU A 32 2.22 6.58 -10.41
CA GLU A 32 1.87 6.69 -9.00
C GLU A 32 0.35 6.61 -8.87
N LEU A 33 -0.13 5.47 -8.36
CA LEU A 33 -1.56 5.27 -8.12
C LEU A 33 -1.93 5.85 -6.77
N SER A 34 -2.98 6.65 -6.73
CA SER A 34 -3.51 7.24 -5.51
C SER A 34 -5.00 6.99 -5.35
N SER A 35 -5.45 6.91 -4.11
CA SER A 35 -6.85 6.82 -3.75
C SER A 35 -7.06 7.51 -2.40
N ASN A 36 -8.27 8.01 -2.13
CA ASN A 36 -8.56 8.57 -0.83
C ASN A 36 -8.56 7.48 0.27
N ASN A 37 -8.28 7.87 1.51
CA ASN A 37 -8.12 6.94 2.62
C ASN A 37 -9.41 6.17 2.95
N ILE A 38 -10.58 6.77 2.73
CA ILE A 38 -11.88 6.12 2.94
C ILE A 38 -12.08 4.98 1.94
N SER A 39 -11.84 5.24 0.65
CA SER A 39 -11.94 4.23 -0.40
C SER A 39 -10.93 3.09 -0.19
N ARG A 40 -9.70 3.42 0.21
CA ARG A 40 -8.66 2.43 0.55
C ARG A 40 -9.06 1.57 1.75
N ALA A 41 -9.53 2.19 2.83
CA ALA A 41 -9.98 1.47 4.03
C ALA A 41 -11.17 0.55 3.73
N LYS A 42 -12.14 1.03 2.95
CA LYS A 42 -13.28 0.23 2.50
C LYS A 42 -12.81 -0.97 1.66
N PHE A 43 -11.93 -0.74 0.70
CA PHE A 43 -11.36 -1.80 -0.13
C PHE A 43 -10.67 -2.87 0.73
N LEU A 44 -9.77 -2.48 1.63
CA LEU A 44 -9.05 -3.40 2.50
C LEU A 44 -9.99 -4.20 3.40
N SER A 45 -10.99 -3.54 4.01
CA SER A 45 -11.94 -4.20 4.91
C SER A 45 -12.86 -5.21 4.20
N THR A 46 -13.01 -5.11 2.87
CA THR A 46 -13.88 -6.01 2.08
C THR A 46 -13.11 -7.07 1.30
N GLN A 47 -11.89 -6.77 0.82
CA GLN A 47 -11.13 -7.66 -0.06
C GLN A 47 -10.29 -8.70 0.69
N TYR A 48 -10.03 -8.49 1.97
CA TYR A 48 -9.22 -9.40 2.77
C TYR A 48 -9.99 -10.01 3.96
N PRO A 49 -11.14 -10.67 3.72
CA PRO A 49 -11.94 -11.26 4.80
C PRO A 49 -11.16 -12.28 5.62
N GLU A 50 -10.18 -12.96 5.01
CA GLU A 50 -9.34 -13.95 5.70
C GLU A 50 -8.47 -13.33 6.81
N LEU A 51 -8.02 -12.07 6.64
CA LEU A 51 -7.26 -11.37 7.68
C LEU A 51 -8.09 -11.11 8.94
N TYR A 52 -9.41 -10.98 8.77
CA TYR A 52 -10.33 -10.65 9.85
C TYR A 52 -11.01 -11.88 10.49
N LYS A 53 -10.85 -13.05 9.87
CA LYS A 53 -11.35 -14.32 10.44
C LYS A 53 -10.53 -14.77 11.63
N ASP A 54 -9.21 -14.56 11.59
CA ASP A 54 -8.29 -14.94 12.67
C ASP A 54 -7.89 -13.71 13.49
N THR A 55 -8.75 -13.35 14.43
CA THR A 55 -8.57 -12.20 15.32
C THR A 55 -7.27 -12.29 16.14
N ASN A 56 -6.87 -13.51 16.53
CA ASN A 56 -5.65 -13.71 17.30
C ASN A 56 -4.41 -13.37 16.50
N LYS A 57 -4.32 -13.85 15.26
CA LYS A 57 -3.21 -13.47 14.36
C LYS A 57 -3.17 -11.97 14.06
N LEU A 58 -4.34 -11.34 13.96
CA LEU A 58 -4.39 -9.90 13.75
C LEU A 58 -3.90 -9.14 14.98
N LEU A 59 -4.28 -9.56 16.19
CA LEU A 59 -3.79 -9.00 17.45
C LEU A 59 -2.27 -9.15 17.58
N GLU A 60 -1.71 -10.32 17.23
CA GLU A 60 -0.25 -10.53 17.21
C GLU A 60 0.46 -9.58 16.25
N LYS A 61 -0.09 -9.37 15.04
CA LYS A 61 0.48 -8.43 14.07
C LYS A 61 0.43 -6.98 14.56
N ILE A 62 -0.65 -6.57 15.22
CA ILE A 62 -0.74 -5.24 15.83
C ILE A 62 0.26 -5.08 16.98
N GLU A 63 0.49 -6.12 17.77
CA GLU A 63 1.49 -6.09 18.84
C GLU A 63 2.91 -5.82 18.32
N LEU A 64 3.27 -6.34 17.14
CA LEU A 64 4.56 -6.06 16.51
C LEU A 64 4.76 -4.59 16.16
N LEU A 65 3.68 -3.81 16.05
CA LEU A 65 3.75 -2.39 15.71
C LEU A 65 4.08 -1.49 16.92
N LYS A 66 4.16 -2.03 18.13
CA LYS A 66 4.50 -1.27 19.35
C LYS A 66 5.89 -0.62 19.31
N GLU A 67 6.80 -1.14 18.48
CA GLU A 67 8.12 -0.51 18.27
C GLU A 67 8.02 0.83 17.52
N PHE A 68 6.92 1.07 16.83
CA PHE A 68 6.70 2.24 15.97
C PHE A 68 5.64 3.20 16.50
N HIS A 69 4.83 2.77 17.47
CA HIS A 69 3.66 3.52 17.95
C HIS A 69 3.56 3.53 19.46
N LYS A 70 2.94 4.58 19.99
CA LYS A 70 2.66 4.69 21.42
C LYS A 70 1.70 3.59 21.88
N ASN A 71 1.80 3.23 23.15
CA ASN A 71 1.01 2.17 23.74
C ASN A 71 -0.51 2.42 23.63
N GLU A 72 -0.94 3.68 23.79
CA GLU A 72 -2.35 4.05 23.65
C GLU A 72 -2.88 3.75 22.24
N THR A 73 -2.08 3.97 21.21
CA THR A 73 -2.45 3.66 19.81
C THR A 73 -2.62 2.17 19.63
N ILE A 74 -1.69 1.36 20.13
CA ILE A 74 -1.76 -0.10 20.05
C ILE A 74 -3.00 -0.63 20.78
N ILE A 75 -3.29 -0.12 21.99
CA ILE A 75 -4.50 -0.48 22.74
C ILE A 75 -5.75 -0.09 21.95
N GLY A 76 -5.78 1.10 21.36
CA GLY A 76 -6.88 1.55 20.53
C GLY A 76 -7.15 0.61 19.35
N TRP A 77 -6.12 0.19 18.64
CA TRP A 77 -6.25 -0.75 17.52
C TRP A 77 -6.71 -2.14 17.96
N LYS A 78 -6.25 -2.65 19.10
CA LYS A 78 -6.74 -3.91 19.67
C LYS A 78 -8.22 -3.84 20.00
N ASN A 79 -8.68 -2.74 20.61
CA ASN A 79 -10.10 -2.52 20.90
C ASN A 79 -10.96 -2.48 19.61
N LEU A 80 -10.44 -1.91 18.51
CA LEU A 80 -11.13 -1.95 17.21
C LEU A 80 -11.25 -3.38 16.66
N ILE A 81 -10.23 -4.22 16.85
CA ILE A 81 -10.28 -5.64 16.47
C ILE A 81 -11.34 -6.38 17.28
N GLU A 82 -11.38 -6.20 18.59
CA GLU A 82 -12.37 -6.82 19.49
C GLU A 82 -13.80 -6.42 19.11
N LYS A 83 -14.01 -5.14 18.75
CA LYS A 83 -15.28 -4.61 18.26
C LYS A 83 -15.61 -5.01 16.83
N LYS A 84 -14.67 -5.66 16.13
CA LYS A 84 -14.77 -5.99 14.68
C LYS A 84 -14.95 -4.76 13.78
N ASP A 85 -14.49 -3.58 14.23
CA ASP A 85 -14.48 -2.35 13.42
C ASP A 85 -13.22 -2.30 12.54
N PHE A 86 -13.21 -3.18 11.54
CA PHE A 86 -12.07 -3.32 10.63
C PHE A 86 -11.94 -2.16 9.65
N PHE A 87 -13.02 -1.44 9.39
CA PHE A 87 -12.96 -0.24 8.56
C PHE A 87 -12.15 0.86 9.26
N THR A 88 -12.49 1.18 10.51
CA THR A 88 -11.77 2.20 11.29
C THR A 88 -10.33 1.77 11.55
N LEU A 89 -10.09 0.49 11.85
CA LEU A 89 -8.75 -0.06 11.98
C LEU A 89 -7.92 0.15 10.71
N SER A 90 -8.45 -0.24 9.54
CA SER A 90 -7.77 -0.09 8.25
C SER A 90 -7.46 1.37 7.95
N LYS A 91 -8.41 2.27 8.20
CA LYS A 91 -8.21 3.71 8.02
C LYS A 91 -7.08 4.25 8.89
N GLN A 92 -7.07 3.92 10.18
CA GLN A 92 -6.03 4.37 11.10
C GLN A 92 -4.65 3.79 10.74
N LEU A 93 -4.57 2.51 10.36
CA LEU A 93 -3.33 1.90 9.91
C LEU A 93 -2.78 2.57 8.64
N ILE A 94 -3.64 2.93 7.69
CA ILE A 94 -3.24 3.68 6.49
C ILE A 94 -2.64 5.02 6.91
N GLU A 95 -3.34 5.80 7.72
CA GLU A 95 -2.99 7.18 8.06
C GLU A 95 -1.77 7.27 8.99
N MET A 96 -1.67 6.37 9.96
CA MET A 96 -0.69 6.48 11.04
C MET A 96 0.55 5.59 10.83
N HIS A 97 0.45 4.52 10.03
CA HIS A 97 1.54 3.58 9.85
C HIS A 97 2.04 3.49 8.40
N TYR A 98 1.16 3.12 7.45
CA TYR A 98 1.58 2.85 6.07
C TYR A 98 1.98 4.11 5.31
N ASP A 99 1.13 5.12 5.25
CA ASP A 99 1.39 6.32 4.46
C ASP A 99 2.62 7.11 4.92
N PRO A 100 2.90 7.29 6.22
CA PRO A 100 4.13 7.93 6.67
C PRO A 100 5.39 7.16 6.26
N LYS A 101 5.37 5.81 6.33
CA LYS A 101 6.49 4.97 5.90
C LYS A 101 6.69 5.00 4.38
N TYR A 102 5.59 4.93 3.62
CA TYR A 102 5.64 4.94 2.16
C TYR A 102 6.18 6.25 1.60
N LYS A 103 5.76 7.39 2.16
CA LYS A 103 6.29 8.72 1.76
C LYS A 103 7.80 8.83 1.95
N ASN A 104 8.34 8.20 2.99
CA ASN A 104 9.78 8.22 3.28
C ASN A 104 10.59 7.29 2.38
N SER A 105 9.96 6.29 1.75
CA SER A 105 10.64 5.31 0.87
C SER A 105 10.68 5.71 -0.60
N ASN A 106 9.84 6.66 -1.04
CA ASN A 106 9.69 7.07 -2.44
C ASN A 106 10.78 8.07 -2.86
N ASN A 107 12.04 7.63 -2.92
CA ASN A 107 13.16 8.39 -3.45
C ASN A 107 13.30 8.14 -4.96
N TYR A 108 12.37 8.68 -5.77
CA TYR A 108 12.55 8.75 -7.22
C TYR A 108 13.71 9.67 -7.58
N THR A 109 14.39 9.38 -8.68
CA THR A 109 15.40 10.32 -9.20
C THR A 109 14.71 11.47 -9.94
N GLU A 110 15.31 12.67 -9.94
CA GLU A 110 14.78 13.84 -10.67
C GLU A 110 14.53 13.59 -12.17
N LYS A 111 15.16 12.54 -12.74
CA LYS A 111 14.99 12.13 -14.14
C LYS A 111 13.79 11.24 -14.40
N SER A 112 13.11 10.75 -13.36
CA SER A 112 11.95 9.90 -13.54
C SER A 112 10.72 10.73 -13.89
N LYS A 113 10.03 10.36 -14.97
CA LYS A 113 8.72 10.92 -15.30
C LYS A 113 7.67 10.22 -14.43
N ILE A 114 7.01 10.97 -13.55
CA ILE A 114 5.96 10.45 -12.67
C ILE A 114 4.61 10.88 -13.23
N GLN A 115 3.77 9.92 -13.56
CA GLN A 115 2.36 10.13 -13.90
C GLN A 115 1.50 9.74 -12.71
N LYS A 116 0.75 10.70 -12.18
CA LYS A 116 -0.16 10.47 -11.04
C LYS A 116 -1.54 10.14 -11.55
N ILE A 117 -2.07 9.00 -11.12
CA ILE A 117 -3.40 8.53 -11.48
C ILE A 117 -4.20 8.33 -10.20
N HIS A 118 -5.34 9.00 -10.10
CA HIS A 118 -6.26 8.84 -8.98
C HIS A 118 -7.38 7.87 -9.37
N LEU A 119 -7.66 6.89 -8.50
CA LEU A 119 -8.72 5.90 -8.72
C LEU A 119 -9.43 5.55 -7.41
N ASP A 120 -10.66 5.11 -7.52
CA ASP A 120 -11.38 4.43 -6.43
C ASP A 120 -11.37 2.91 -6.69
N PRO A 121 -10.67 2.12 -5.87
CA PRO A 121 -10.55 0.67 -6.06
C PRO A 121 -11.87 -0.09 -5.82
N ASN A 122 -12.89 0.57 -5.23
CA ASN A 122 -14.21 -0.04 -4.98
C ASN A 122 -15.16 0.04 -6.19
N ILE A 123 -14.82 0.83 -7.19
CA ILE A 123 -15.60 0.93 -8.42
C ILE A 123 -15.22 -0.22 -9.34
N LYS A 124 -16.21 -1.07 -9.65
CA LYS A 124 -16.06 -2.18 -10.60
C LYS A 124 -15.61 -1.61 -11.95
N ASN A 125 -14.61 -2.17 -12.56
CA ASN A 125 -13.96 -1.78 -13.80
C ASN A 125 -12.86 -0.71 -13.70
N ASN A 126 -12.75 0.11 -12.66
CA ASN A 126 -11.68 1.10 -12.54
C ASN A 126 -10.28 0.47 -12.70
N VAL A 127 -10.07 -0.73 -12.15
CA VAL A 127 -8.79 -1.43 -12.26
C VAL A 127 -8.50 -1.85 -13.70
N SER A 128 -9.51 -2.36 -14.42
CA SER A 128 -9.37 -2.77 -15.83
C SER A 128 -9.18 -1.57 -16.74
N GLU A 129 -9.92 -0.49 -16.53
CA GLU A 129 -9.78 0.76 -17.28
C GLU A 129 -8.40 1.39 -17.05
N LEU A 130 -7.92 1.37 -15.79
CA LEU A 130 -6.59 1.82 -15.45
C LEU A 130 -5.50 0.99 -16.16
N ALA A 131 -5.62 -0.34 -16.17
CA ALA A 131 -4.67 -1.21 -16.85
C ALA A 131 -4.59 -0.89 -18.35
N ASN A 132 -5.73 -0.69 -19.01
CA ASN A 132 -5.79 -0.29 -20.42
C ASN A 132 -5.16 1.09 -20.65
N LEU A 133 -5.46 2.09 -19.81
CA LEU A 133 -4.86 3.41 -19.88
C LEU A 133 -3.33 3.36 -19.76
N ILE A 134 -2.81 2.60 -18.81
CA ILE A 134 -1.37 2.44 -18.61
C ILE A 134 -0.72 1.79 -19.84
N LEU A 135 -1.36 0.79 -20.44
CA LEU A 135 -0.87 0.15 -21.66
C LEU A 135 -0.86 1.11 -22.85
N GLU A 136 -1.89 1.93 -23.03
CA GLU A 136 -1.98 2.93 -24.10
C GLU A 136 -0.87 3.99 -23.99
N ILE A 137 -0.62 4.50 -22.77
CA ILE A 137 0.40 5.53 -22.52
C ILE A 137 1.82 4.97 -22.70
N SER A 138 2.00 3.66 -22.54
CA SER A 138 3.31 2.99 -22.56
C SER A 138 3.73 2.51 -23.95
N ASN A 139 2.85 2.59 -24.93
CA ASN A 139 3.12 2.27 -26.34
C ASN A 139 3.48 3.52 -27.13
#